data_205b7bbcca6b031e9a423b4aa555662f
#
_entry.id   205b7bbcca6b031e9a423b4aa555662f
#
_cell.length_a   1.000
_cell.length_b   1.000
_cell.length_c   1.000
_cell.angle_alpha   90.00
_cell.angle_beta   90.00
_cell.angle_gamma   90.00
#
_symmetry.space_group_name_H-M   'P 1'
#
loop_
_entity.id
_entity.type
_entity.pdbx_description
1 polymer ?
#
loop_
_entity_poly.entity_id
_entity_poly.type
_entity_poly.pdbx_seq_one_letter_code
_entity_poly.pdbx_strand_id
1 'polypeptide(L)'
;MVSISVVIPTYNRLNFVVKTIESFLNQQSDDFELLIVDDGSTDKTEEYFTSYKHPKVTYHRIVNSERGFARNYGASIAKGRYVNFFDSDDLAYDNHISTALHYIKKLDNPEIFHLNYVYQTIDGQELDALKAHSDNIGEMLIKKGNVLSCNSVIIRKDIAAKFPFCESRLLSGTEDYALWLSLSSRFKIHYVPEITSVVIDHEQRSMASHDIIKMINRNMFLLDHLQADQHFMQYIGKQFNQIQCEC
;
A
#
# COMPACT_ATOMS: atom_id res chain seq x y z
N MET A 1 -3.84 20.68 -11.74
CA MET A 1 -4.49 20.00 -10.58
C MET A 1 -3.81 18.65 -10.49
N VAL A 2 -3.31 18.24 -9.32
CA VAL A 2 -2.62 16.94 -9.15
C VAL A 2 -3.64 15.81 -9.19
N SER A 3 -3.36 14.76 -9.99
CA SER A 3 -4.26 13.60 -10.11
C SER A 3 -3.95 12.52 -9.07
N ILE A 4 -2.66 12.28 -8.77
CA ILE A 4 -2.23 11.22 -7.84
C ILE A 4 -1.33 11.79 -6.75
N SER A 5 -1.65 11.52 -5.49
CA SER A 5 -0.76 11.75 -4.36
C SER A 5 -0.13 10.42 -3.94
N VAL A 6 1.19 10.34 -4.00
CA VAL A 6 1.95 9.19 -3.50
C VAL A 6 2.35 9.46 -2.06
N VAL A 7 1.83 8.68 -1.13
CA VAL A 7 2.13 8.77 0.30
C VAL A 7 3.20 7.75 0.66
N ILE A 8 4.34 8.21 1.13
CA ILE A 8 5.51 7.39 1.47
C ILE A 8 5.77 7.51 2.98
N PRO A 9 5.28 6.58 3.82
CA PRO A 9 5.62 6.54 5.23
C PRO A 9 7.08 6.09 5.39
N THR A 10 7.83 6.74 6.27
CA THR A 10 9.22 6.37 6.56
C THR A 10 9.52 6.43 8.06
N TYR A 11 10.39 5.55 8.53
CA TYR A 11 10.91 5.55 9.89
C TYR A 11 12.32 4.95 9.93
N ASN A 12 13.33 5.76 10.26
CA ASN A 12 14.75 5.35 10.34
C ASN A 12 15.27 4.65 9.07
N ARG A 13 14.92 5.18 7.88
CA ARG A 13 15.23 4.57 6.58
C ARG A 13 15.69 5.58 5.53
N LEU A 14 16.49 6.56 5.91
CA LEU A 14 16.92 7.64 5.02
C LEU A 14 17.46 7.12 3.68
N ASN A 15 18.37 6.15 3.71
CA ASN A 15 19.02 5.64 2.49
C ASN A 15 18.05 4.93 1.53
N PHE A 16 16.96 4.36 2.05
CA PHE A 16 15.93 3.72 1.24
C PHE A 16 14.97 4.76 0.66
N VAL A 17 14.41 5.63 1.52
CA VAL A 17 13.41 6.61 1.10
C VAL A 17 13.94 7.57 0.03
N VAL A 18 15.24 7.90 0.06
CA VAL A 18 15.87 8.71 -0.99
C VAL A 18 15.82 7.98 -2.35
N LYS A 19 16.16 6.70 -2.40
CA LYS A 19 16.08 5.89 -3.63
C LYS A 19 14.64 5.76 -4.14
N THR A 20 13.69 5.56 -3.22
CA THR A 20 12.26 5.53 -3.57
C THR A 20 11.83 6.85 -4.21
N ILE A 21 12.19 8.00 -3.62
CA ILE A 21 11.90 9.32 -4.19
C ILE A 21 12.54 9.47 -5.57
N GLU A 22 13.81 9.13 -5.74
CA GLU A 22 14.51 9.21 -7.02
C GLU A 22 13.81 8.39 -8.10
N SER A 23 13.28 7.20 -7.77
CA SER A 23 12.51 6.39 -8.72
C SER A 23 11.23 7.08 -9.19
N PHE A 24 10.59 7.88 -8.33
CA PHE A 24 9.43 8.70 -8.70
C PHE A 24 9.81 9.96 -9.45
N LEU A 25 10.97 10.56 -9.23
CA LEU A 25 11.39 11.76 -9.98
C LEU A 25 11.74 11.46 -11.45
N ASN A 26 11.91 10.18 -11.80
CA ASN A 26 12.14 9.69 -13.16
C ASN A 26 10.85 9.23 -13.88
N GLN A 27 9.66 9.56 -13.37
CA GLN A 27 8.40 9.16 -14.00
C GLN A 27 8.14 9.82 -15.35
N GLN A 28 7.47 9.08 -16.26
CA GLN A 28 7.06 9.57 -17.59
C GLN A 28 5.95 10.63 -17.52
N SER A 29 5.31 10.83 -16.37
CA SER A 29 4.26 11.82 -16.15
C SER A 29 4.58 12.70 -14.96
N ASP A 30 4.19 13.97 -15.04
CA ASP A 30 4.36 14.98 -13.99
C ASP A 30 3.10 15.19 -13.12
N ASP A 31 2.01 14.47 -13.39
CA ASP A 31 0.71 14.70 -12.75
C ASP A 31 0.57 13.96 -11.40
N PHE A 32 1.55 14.16 -10.52
CA PHE A 32 1.58 13.61 -9.18
C PHE A 32 2.32 14.51 -8.19
N GLU A 33 2.13 14.25 -6.90
CA GLU A 33 2.92 14.77 -5.78
C GLU A 33 3.44 13.62 -4.91
N LEU A 34 4.55 13.83 -4.20
CA LEU A 34 5.12 12.94 -3.20
C LEU A 34 4.93 13.53 -1.81
N LEU A 35 4.30 12.79 -0.92
CA LEU A 35 4.10 13.15 0.47
C LEU A 35 4.92 12.19 1.34
N ILE A 36 6.07 12.66 1.81
CA ILE A 36 6.93 11.90 2.70
C ILE A 36 6.44 12.13 4.12
N VAL A 37 5.95 11.07 4.76
CA VAL A 37 5.47 11.12 6.14
C VAL A 37 6.45 10.39 7.04
N ASP A 38 7.28 11.17 7.74
CA ASP A 38 8.28 10.67 8.69
C ASP A 38 7.62 10.38 10.04
N ASP A 39 7.53 9.11 10.38
CA ASP A 39 6.93 8.62 11.63
C ASP A 39 7.88 8.78 12.83
N GLY A 40 8.48 9.96 12.99
CA GLY A 40 9.32 10.31 14.11
C GLY A 40 10.71 9.68 14.07
N SER A 41 11.36 9.63 12.92
CA SER A 41 12.71 9.10 12.75
C SER A 41 13.72 9.73 13.71
N THR A 42 14.68 8.94 14.15
CA THR A 42 15.78 9.32 15.03
C THR A 42 17.15 9.32 14.33
N ASP A 43 17.16 8.92 13.06
CA ASP A 43 18.33 9.01 12.17
C ASP A 43 18.42 10.41 11.51
N LYS A 44 19.21 10.54 10.45
CA LYS A 44 19.37 11.81 9.71
C LYS A 44 18.22 12.17 8.76
N THR A 45 17.09 11.49 8.84
CA THR A 45 15.95 11.72 7.92
C THR A 45 15.44 13.16 8.01
N GLU A 46 15.18 13.68 9.22
CA GLU A 46 14.71 15.05 9.41
C GLU A 46 15.72 16.09 8.92
N GLU A 47 17.01 15.92 9.25
CA GLU A 47 18.10 16.80 8.82
C GLU A 47 18.17 16.88 7.29
N TYR A 48 18.11 15.74 6.62
CA TYR A 48 18.12 15.65 5.16
C TYR A 48 16.94 16.39 4.54
N PHE A 49 15.70 16.09 4.96
CA PHE A 49 14.50 16.68 4.34
C PHE A 49 14.30 18.15 4.71
N THR A 50 14.85 18.64 5.80
CA THR A 50 14.83 20.08 6.12
C THR A 50 15.56 20.91 5.04
N SER A 51 16.65 20.38 4.48
CA SER A 51 17.44 21.00 3.41
C SER A 51 16.97 20.62 2.01
N TYR A 52 16.29 19.49 1.83
CA TYR A 52 15.86 18.98 0.55
C TYR A 52 14.71 19.82 -0.03
N LYS A 53 14.88 20.33 -1.25
CA LYS A 53 13.86 21.14 -1.94
C LYS A 53 13.58 20.59 -3.32
N HIS A 54 12.38 20.10 -3.53
CA HIS A 54 11.89 19.70 -4.83
C HIS A 54 10.39 20.04 -4.96
N PRO A 55 9.90 20.61 -6.08
CA PRO A 55 8.52 21.10 -6.20
C PRO A 55 7.45 20.01 -6.03
N LYS A 56 7.77 18.76 -6.31
CA LYS A 56 6.86 17.62 -6.17
C LYS A 56 6.92 16.94 -4.80
N VAL A 57 7.91 17.24 -3.97
CA VAL A 57 8.16 16.53 -2.69
C VAL A 57 7.79 17.43 -1.53
N THR A 58 6.91 16.95 -0.68
CA THR A 58 6.54 17.60 0.59
C THR A 58 6.86 16.65 1.73
N TYR A 59 7.59 17.13 2.72
CA TYR A 59 7.98 16.37 3.91
C TYR A 59 7.16 16.80 5.11
N HIS A 60 6.62 15.82 5.83
CA HIS A 60 5.90 15.99 7.09
C HIS A 60 6.45 15.04 8.13
N ARG A 61 6.80 15.58 9.30
CA ARG A 61 7.19 14.77 10.45
C ARG A 61 6.05 14.70 11.45
N ILE A 62 5.78 13.50 11.93
CA ILE A 62 4.78 13.22 12.97
C ILE A 62 5.43 12.56 14.18
N VAL A 63 4.70 12.45 15.29
CA VAL A 63 5.12 11.64 16.44
C VAL A 63 4.95 10.16 16.05
N ASN A 64 5.92 9.30 16.43
CA ASN A 64 5.90 7.89 16.09
C ASN A 64 4.58 7.20 16.50
N SER A 65 3.80 6.83 15.51
CA SER A 65 2.41 6.36 15.65
C SER A 65 2.10 5.13 14.79
N GLU A 66 3.11 4.52 14.19
CA GLU A 66 3.03 3.40 13.25
C GLU A 66 2.59 3.80 11.83
N ARG A 67 2.91 2.90 10.88
CA ARG A 67 2.70 3.14 9.44
C ARG A 67 1.24 3.33 9.04
N GLY A 68 0.29 2.70 9.73
CA GLY A 68 -1.14 2.89 9.48
C GLY A 68 -1.55 4.34 9.69
N PHE A 69 -1.16 4.93 10.83
CA PHE A 69 -1.38 6.34 11.12
C PHE A 69 -0.66 7.25 10.10
N ALA A 70 0.61 6.95 9.79
CA ALA A 70 1.38 7.76 8.84
C ALA A 70 0.74 7.78 7.44
N ARG A 71 0.21 6.63 6.96
CA ARG A 71 -0.54 6.57 5.70
C ARG A 71 -1.85 7.36 5.76
N ASN A 72 -2.61 7.25 6.85
CA ASN A 72 -3.85 8.00 7.05
C ASN A 72 -3.59 9.51 7.09
N TYR A 73 -2.55 9.94 7.81
CA TYR A 73 -2.13 11.34 7.83
C TYR A 73 -1.79 11.84 6.43
N GLY A 74 -0.96 11.10 5.67
CA GLY A 74 -0.61 11.44 4.30
C GLY A 74 -1.85 11.53 3.39
N ALA A 75 -2.79 10.59 3.49
CA ALA A 75 -4.04 10.63 2.73
C ALA A 75 -4.90 11.86 3.07
N SER A 76 -4.89 12.31 4.34
CA SER A 76 -5.67 13.47 4.77
C SER A 76 -5.20 14.78 4.15
N ILE A 77 -3.90 14.92 3.93
CA ILE A 77 -3.27 16.12 3.34
C ILE A 77 -3.07 16.03 1.81
N ALA A 78 -3.33 14.87 1.22
CA ALA A 78 -3.21 14.61 -0.22
C ALA A 78 -4.06 15.58 -1.04
N LYS A 79 -3.52 16.10 -2.15
CA LYS A 79 -4.22 16.99 -3.09
C LYS A 79 -4.78 16.24 -4.29
N GLY A 80 -4.22 15.06 -4.58
CA GLY A 80 -4.64 14.21 -5.68
C GLY A 80 -6.05 13.67 -5.51
N ARG A 81 -6.71 13.39 -6.62
CA ARG A 81 -7.99 12.69 -6.63
C ARG A 81 -7.84 11.22 -6.23
N TYR A 82 -6.68 10.64 -6.49
CA TYR A 82 -6.27 9.30 -6.11
C TYR A 82 -5.08 9.34 -5.16
N VAL A 83 -4.98 8.31 -4.34
CA VAL A 83 -3.85 8.09 -3.43
C VAL A 83 -3.21 6.76 -3.76
N ASN A 84 -1.89 6.73 -3.79
CA ASN A 84 -1.07 5.53 -3.82
C ASN A 84 -0.24 5.51 -2.52
N PHE A 85 -0.32 4.44 -1.77
CA PHE A 85 0.52 4.25 -0.59
C PHE A 85 1.75 3.44 -1.01
N PHE A 86 2.92 4.03 -0.91
CA PHE A 86 4.15 3.42 -1.42
C PHE A 86 5.16 3.24 -0.29
N ASP A 87 5.72 2.03 -0.15
CA ASP A 87 6.67 1.74 0.92
C ASP A 87 8.03 2.39 0.63
N SER A 88 8.68 2.92 1.69
CA SER A 88 9.89 3.73 1.60
C SER A 88 11.15 2.94 1.23
N ASP A 89 11.06 1.64 1.08
CA ASP A 89 12.14 0.70 0.76
C ASP A 89 11.97 -0.01 -0.58
N ASP A 90 10.98 0.41 -1.39
CA ASP A 90 10.65 -0.16 -2.67
C ASP A 90 10.84 0.86 -3.82
N LEU A 91 10.77 0.42 -5.09
CA LEU A 91 11.02 1.27 -6.24
C LEU A 91 9.85 1.28 -7.23
N ALA A 92 9.55 2.45 -7.78
CA ALA A 92 8.63 2.59 -8.90
C ALA A 92 9.40 2.51 -10.23
N TYR A 93 8.84 1.80 -11.23
CA TYR A 93 9.30 1.94 -12.61
C TYR A 93 8.81 3.29 -13.18
N ASP A 94 9.43 3.75 -14.24
CA ASP A 94 9.15 5.05 -14.87
C ASP A 94 7.73 5.17 -15.46
N ASN A 95 7.05 4.04 -15.68
CA ASN A 95 5.68 3.94 -16.17
C ASN A 95 4.61 3.92 -15.05
N HIS A 96 4.98 3.97 -13.76
CA HIS A 96 4.03 3.76 -12.66
C HIS A 96 2.88 4.78 -12.68
N ILE A 97 3.21 6.06 -12.71
CA ILE A 97 2.21 7.14 -12.73
C ILE A 97 1.46 7.19 -14.06
N SER A 98 2.14 7.06 -15.19
CA SER A 98 1.48 7.11 -16.50
C SER A 98 0.51 5.96 -16.71
N THR A 99 0.86 4.73 -16.26
CA THR A 99 -0.03 3.57 -16.26
C THR A 99 -1.25 3.80 -15.35
N ALA A 100 -1.05 4.28 -14.12
CA ALA A 100 -2.14 4.59 -13.21
C ALA A 100 -3.11 5.61 -13.82
N LEU A 101 -2.62 6.70 -14.40
CA LEU A 101 -3.44 7.73 -15.06
C LEU A 101 -4.21 7.17 -16.28
N HIS A 102 -3.58 6.27 -17.04
CA HIS A 102 -4.23 5.58 -18.15
C HIS A 102 -5.44 4.75 -17.65
N TYR A 103 -5.25 3.95 -16.59
CA TYR A 103 -6.30 3.09 -16.08
C TYR A 103 -7.38 3.84 -15.29
N ILE A 104 -7.09 4.96 -14.66
CA ILE A 104 -8.12 5.86 -14.12
C ILE A 104 -9.11 6.26 -15.20
N LYS A 105 -8.65 6.58 -16.41
CA LYS A 105 -9.51 6.94 -17.53
C LYS A 105 -10.18 5.71 -18.15
N LYS A 106 -9.43 4.64 -18.40
CA LYS A 106 -9.91 3.41 -19.06
C LYS A 106 -11.00 2.70 -18.28
N LEU A 107 -10.93 2.72 -16.95
CA LEU A 107 -11.90 2.10 -16.04
C LEU A 107 -13.00 3.08 -15.58
N ASP A 108 -13.09 4.26 -16.18
CA ASP A 108 -14.07 5.31 -15.86
C ASP A 108 -14.08 5.71 -14.38
N ASN A 109 -12.91 6.10 -13.86
CA ASN A 109 -12.72 6.58 -12.50
C ASN A 109 -13.09 5.55 -11.40
N PRO A 110 -12.48 4.37 -11.39
CA PRO A 110 -12.78 3.31 -10.44
C PRO A 110 -12.53 3.75 -8.99
N GLU A 111 -13.16 3.10 -8.02
CA GLU A 111 -12.90 3.31 -6.60
C GLU A 111 -11.49 2.86 -6.22
N ILE A 112 -11.08 1.71 -6.76
CA ILE A 112 -9.81 1.06 -6.42
C ILE A 112 -9.37 0.13 -7.57
N PHE A 113 -8.09 0.13 -7.88
CA PHE A 113 -7.48 -0.84 -8.78
C PHE A 113 -6.06 -1.16 -8.33
N HIS A 114 -5.53 -2.25 -8.83
CA HIS A 114 -4.23 -2.78 -8.47
C HIS A 114 -3.37 -2.96 -9.73
N LEU A 115 -2.22 -2.29 -9.75
CA LEU A 115 -1.16 -2.46 -10.74
C LEU A 115 -0.33 -3.70 -10.39
N ASN A 116 0.32 -4.31 -11.38
CA ASN A 116 1.21 -5.44 -11.12
C ASN A 116 2.60 -4.97 -10.67
N TYR A 117 3.31 -5.85 -9.97
CA TYR A 117 4.64 -5.59 -9.41
C TYR A 117 5.49 -6.87 -9.42
N VAL A 118 6.79 -6.73 -9.20
CA VAL A 118 7.72 -7.85 -9.03
C VAL A 118 8.39 -7.80 -7.67
N TYR A 119 8.81 -8.96 -7.17
CA TYR A 119 9.72 -9.07 -6.05
C TYR A 119 11.14 -9.28 -6.56
N GLN A 120 12.10 -8.57 -5.98
CA GLN A 120 13.51 -8.72 -6.32
C GLN A 120 14.38 -8.65 -5.06
N THR A 121 15.49 -9.35 -5.10
CA THR A 121 16.57 -9.14 -4.13
C THR A 121 17.25 -7.78 -4.35
N ILE A 122 18.09 -7.33 -3.43
CA ILE A 122 18.83 -6.05 -3.54
C ILE A 122 19.72 -6.02 -4.80
N ASP A 123 20.24 -7.17 -5.23
CA ASP A 123 21.08 -7.33 -6.42
C ASP A 123 20.29 -7.55 -7.73
N GLY A 124 18.95 -7.46 -7.65
CA GLY A 124 18.06 -7.45 -8.81
C GLY A 124 17.60 -8.82 -9.31
N GLN A 125 17.85 -9.90 -8.56
CA GLN A 125 17.31 -11.21 -8.90
C GLN A 125 15.81 -11.24 -8.61
N GLU A 126 14.99 -11.59 -9.61
CA GLU A 126 13.54 -11.73 -9.43
C GLU A 126 13.19 -12.95 -8.56
N LEU A 127 12.27 -12.78 -7.65
CA LEU A 127 11.77 -13.78 -6.70
C LEU A 127 10.33 -14.16 -7.04
N ASP A 128 10.01 -15.44 -6.91
CA ASP A 128 8.62 -15.90 -6.92
C ASP A 128 7.88 -15.38 -5.69
N ALA A 129 6.71 -14.79 -5.91
CA ALA A 129 5.88 -14.28 -4.84
C ALA A 129 4.40 -14.44 -5.16
N LEU A 130 3.63 -14.54 -4.09
CA LEU A 130 2.17 -14.59 -4.18
C LEU A 130 1.66 -13.21 -4.62
N LYS A 131 1.07 -13.15 -5.83
CA LYS A 131 0.53 -11.91 -6.42
C LYS A 131 -0.88 -12.14 -6.96
N ALA A 132 -1.67 -11.07 -7.03
CA ALA A 132 -2.92 -11.08 -7.78
C ALA A 132 -2.64 -11.25 -9.29
N HIS A 133 -3.52 -11.97 -9.98
CA HIS A 133 -3.40 -12.23 -11.43
C HIS A 133 -4.75 -12.18 -12.17
N SER A 134 -5.79 -11.75 -11.49
CA SER A 134 -7.14 -11.61 -12.05
C SER A 134 -7.98 -10.63 -11.23
N ASP A 135 -9.15 -10.25 -11.75
CA ASP A 135 -10.12 -9.37 -11.07
C ASP A 135 -10.78 -10.03 -9.83
N ASN A 136 -10.58 -11.34 -9.60
CA ASN A 136 -11.14 -12.02 -8.43
C ASN A 136 -10.25 -11.86 -7.18
N ILE A 137 -9.83 -10.62 -6.93
CA ILE A 137 -8.88 -10.28 -5.87
C ILE A 137 -9.44 -10.62 -4.48
N GLY A 138 -10.73 -10.37 -4.24
CA GLY A 138 -11.34 -10.66 -2.94
C GLY A 138 -11.28 -12.14 -2.55
N GLU A 139 -11.55 -13.03 -3.50
CA GLU A 139 -11.40 -14.48 -3.27
C GLU A 139 -9.94 -14.87 -3.07
N MET A 140 -9.02 -14.28 -3.83
CA MET A 140 -7.59 -14.54 -3.68
C MET A 140 -7.07 -14.10 -2.32
N LEU A 141 -7.47 -12.93 -1.82
CA LEU A 141 -7.13 -12.44 -0.48
C LEU A 141 -7.61 -13.42 0.61
N ILE A 142 -8.83 -13.96 0.48
CA ILE A 142 -9.39 -14.90 1.46
C ILE A 142 -8.68 -16.27 1.39
N LYS A 143 -8.46 -16.82 0.19
CA LYS A 143 -7.97 -18.19 0.02
C LYS A 143 -6.44 -18.32 0.08
N LYS A 144 -5.72 -17.27 -0.33
CA LYS A 144 -4.27 -17.32 -0.52
C LYS A 144 -3.48 -16.38 0.41
N GLY A 145 -4.16 -15.43 1.07
CA GLY A 145 -3.52 -14.41 1.90
C GLY A 145 -3.29 -13.10 1.17
N ASN A 146 -2.40 -12.25 1.67
CA ASN A 146 -2.14 -10.94 1.08
C ASN A 146 -1.46 -11.05 -0.28
N VAL A 147 -2.23 -10.92 -1.34
CA VAL A 147 -1.79 -10.95 -2.75
C VAL A 147 -1.53 -9.55 -3.33
N LEU A 148 -1.71 -8.51 -2.51
CA LEU A 148 -1.51 -7.11 -2.89
C LEU A 148 -0.32 -6.52 -2.14
N SER A 149 0.43 -5.66 -2.82
CA SER A 149 1.38 -4.74 -2.17
C SER A 149 0.76 -3.34 -2.08
N CYS A 150 1.02 -2.61 -1.00
CA CYS A 150 0.63 -1.20 -0.89
C CYS A 150 1.06 -0.39 -2.12
N ASN A 151 2.27 -0.65 -2.63
CA ASN A 151 2.86 0.05 -3.78
C ASN A 151 1.98 0.02 -5.02
N SER A 152 1.27 -1.08 -5.19
CA SER A 152 0.51 -1.39 -6.40
C SER A 152 -0.94 -0.91 -6.37
N VAL A 153 -1.47 -0.57 -5.20
CA VAL A 153 -2.88 -0.18 -5.04
C VAL A 153 -3.06 1.32 -5.24
N ILE A 154 -3.95 1.65 -6.17
CA ILE A 154 -4.39 3.03 -6.43
C ILE A 154 -5.84 3.13 -5.97
N ILE A 155 -6.09 4.00 -5.01
CA ILE A 155 -7.39 4.17 -4.36
C ILE A 155 -7.89 5.60 -4.52
N ARG A 156 -9.18 5.78 -4.84
CA ARG A 156 -9.78 7.11 -4.90
C ARG A 156 -9.80 7.74 -3.50
N LYS A 157 -9.42 9.01 -3.40
CA LYS A 157 -9.18 9.70 -2.12
C LYS A 157 -10.38 9.66 -1.16
N ASP A 158 -11.61 9.79 -1.68
CA ASP A 158 -12.82 9.70 -0.87
C ASP A 158 -13.03 8.31 -0.24
N ILE A 159 -12.61 7.26 -0.94
CA ILE A 159 -12.63 5.88 -0.43
C ILE A 159 -11.54 5.71 0.65
N ALA A 160 -10.32 6.19 0.41
CA ALA A 160 -9.24 6.14 1.40
C ALA A 160 -9.62 6.90 2.70
N ALA A 161 -10.29 8.05 2.58
CA ALA A 161 -10.77 8.82 3.72
C ALA A 161 -11.89 8.11 4.50
N LYS A 162 -12.76 7.38 3.80
CA LYS A 162 -13.89 6.65 4.40
C LYS A 162 -13.45 5.34 5.06
N PHE A 163 -12.43 4.70 4.54
CA PHE A 163 -11.88 3.42 5.01
C PHE A 163 -10.38 3.58 5.28
N PRO A 164 -10.03 4.14 6.46
CA PRO A 164 -8.62 4.34 6.83
C PRO A 164 -7.97 3.02 7.22
N PHE A 165 -6.63 2.99 7.19
CA PHE A 165 -5.86 1.91 7.81
C PHE A 165 -6.14 1.82 9.30
N CYS A 166 -6.12 0.61 9.85
CA CYS A 166 -6.08 0.42 11.29
C CYS A 166 -4.75 0.95 11.86
N GLU A 167 -4.85 1.82 12.87
CA GLU A 167 -3.69 2.49 13.49
C GLU A 167 -3.11 1.71 14.68
N SER A 168 -3.69 0.56 15.01
CA SER A 168 -3.21 -0.27 16.12
C SER A 168 -1.85 -0.89 15.82
N ARG A 169 -0.90 -0.73 16.74
CA ARG A 169 0.41 -1.39 16.69
C ARG A 169 0.31 -2.93 16.63
N LEU A 170 -0.80 -3.48 17.09
CA LEU A 170 -1.06 -4.93 17.02
C LEU A 170 -1.24 -5.45 15.60
N LEU A 171 -1.62 -4.59 14.63
CA LEU A 171 -1.70 -4.94 13.22
C LEU A 171 -0.43 -4.58 12.42
N SER A 172 0.61 -4.05 13.05
CA SER A 172 1.82 -3.65 12.31
C SER A 172 2.36 -4.80 11.45
N GLY A 173 2.42 -4.55 10.12
CA GLY A 173 2.80 -5.50 9.08
C GLY A 173 1.65 -6.31 8.46
N THR A 174 0.39 -6.11 8.91
CA THR A 174 -0.82 -6.69 8.29
C THR A 174 -1.97 -5.67 8.21
N GLU A 175 -1.71 -4.41 8.51
CA GLU A 175 -2.69 -3.32 8.44
C GLU A 175 -3.22 -3.09 7.03
N ASP A 176 -2.37 -3.31 6.03
CA ASP A 176 -2.71 -3.27 4.61
C ASP A 176 -3.63 -4.45 4.23
N TYR A 177 -3.28 -5.65 4.64
CA TYR A 177 -4.09 -6.84 4.39
C TYR A 177 -5.50 -6.72 4.98
N ALA A 178 -5.61 -6.22 6.22
CA ALA A 178 -6.89 -5.94 6.86
C ALA A 178 -7.74 -4.97 6.01
N LEU A 179 -7.13 -3.90 5.52
CA LEU A 179 -7.80 -2.92 4.68
C LEU A 179 -8.24 -3.51 3.34
N TRP A 180 -7.36 -4.29 2.68
CA TRP A 180 -7.71 -4.90 1.38
C TRP A 180 -8.84 -5.91 1.49
N LEU A 181 -8.89 -6.71 2.55
CA LEU A 181 -10.02 -7.60 2.83
C LEU A 181 -11.32 -6.81 3.01
N SER A 182 -11.30 -5.76 3.82
CA SER A 182 -12.46 -4.91 4.06
C SER A 182 -12.94 -4.24 2.77
N LEU A 183 -12.03 -3.66 1.96
CA LEU A 183 -12.36 -3.00 0.69
C LEU A 183 -12.85 -3.96 -0.37
N SER A 184 -12.24 -5.15 -0.51
CA SER A 184 -12.65 -6.16 -1.49
C SER A 184 -14.06 -6.71 -1.26
N SER A 185 -14.55 -6.63 -0.03
CA SER A 185 -15.93 -6.99 0.30
C SER A 185 -16.97 -5.95 -0.17
N ARG A 186 -16.52 -4.71 -0.45
CA ARG A 186 -17.38 -3.54 -0.76
C ARG A 186 -17.25 -3.05 -2.19
N PHE A 187 -16.06 -3.17 -2.76
CA PHE A 187 -15.70 -2.62 -4.05
C PHE A 187 -15.04 -3.69 -4.92
N LYS A 188 -15.25 -3.62 -6.21
CA LYS A 188 -14.45 -4.37 -7.15
C LYS A 188 -13.06 -3.77 -7.20
N ILE A 189 -12.03 -4.57 -6.89
CA ILE A 189 -10.63 -4.21 -7.11
C ILE A 189 -10.24 -4.71 -8.50
N HIS A 190 -10.02 -3.78 -9.44
CA HIS A 190 -9.64 -4.14 -10.81
C HIS A 190 -8.16 -4.53 -10.86
N TYR A 191 -7.86 -5.60 -11.56
CA TYR A 191 -6.49 -6.03 -11.83
C TYR A 191 -5.94 -5.39 -13.10
N VAL A 192 -4.74 -4.84 -13.02
CA VAL A 192 -3.99 -4.25 -14.13
C VAL A 192 -2.69 -5.05 -14.30
N PRO A 193 -2.47 -5.71 -15.46
CA PRO A 193 -1.36 -6.65 -15.63
C PRO A 193 0.01 -5.99 -15.79
N GLU A 194 0.07 -4.70 -16.07
CA GLU A 194 1.31 -3.96 -16.29
C GLU A 194 2.13 -3.89 -15.00
N ILE A 195 3.37 -4.35 -15.06
CA ILE A 195 4.36 -4.27 -13.98
C ILE A 195 4.87 -2.84 -13.90
N THR A 196 4.71 -2.22 -12.73
CA THR A 196 5.01 -0.80 -12.53
C THR A 196 5.86 -0.51 -11.30
N SER A 197 6.11 -1.51 -10.46
CA SER A 197 6.92 -1.34 -9.25
C SER A 197 7.66 -2.61 -8.87
N VAL A 198 8.67 -2.44 -8.03
CA VAL A 198 9.50 -3.49 -7.47
C VAL A 198 9.38 -3.47 -5.96
N VAL A 199 9.10 -4.60 -5.37
CA VAL A 199 9.22 -4.85 -3.93
C VAL A 199 10.60 -5.44 -3.68
N ILE A 200 11.45 -4.73 -2.94
CA ILE A 200 12.83 -5.13 -2.68
C ILE A 200 12.90 -6.01 -1.43
N ASP A 201 13.39 -7.23 -1.58
CA ASP A 201 13.64 -8.12 -0.44
C ASP A 201 14.98 -7.78 0.22
N HIS A 202 14.93 -7.46 1.52
CA HIS A 202 16.10 -7.12 2.33
C HIS A 202 15.87 -7.45 3.83
N GLU A 203 16.95 -7.64 4.58
CA GLU A 203 16.91 -8.06 5.99
C GLU A 203 16.15 -7.10 6.93
N GLN A 204 16.06 -5.82 6.58
CA GLN A 204 15.38 -4.81 7.41
C GLN A 204 13.88 -4.71 7.13
N ARG A 205 13.30 -5.61 6.33
CA ARG A 205 11.84 -5.64 6.14
C ARG A 205 11.13 -5.99 7.44
N SER A 206 10.02 -5.31 7.69
CA SER A 206 9.23 -5.47 8.92
C SER A 206 8.63 -6.87 9.10
N MET A 207 8.47 -7.63 8.00
CA MET A 207 7.97 -9.00 8.00
C MET A 207 9.07 -10.05 8.25
N ALA A 208 10.35 -9.68 8.29
CA ALA A 208 11.47 -10.58 8.57
C ALA A 208 11.52 -11.05 10.04
N SER A 209 10.66 -10.56 10.92
CA SER A 209 10.62 -10.98 12.33
C SER A 209 10.08 -12.42 12.45
N HIS A 210 10.92 -13.32 12.95
CA HIS A 210 10.58 -14.71 13.25
C HIS A 210 9.94 -14.90 14.65
N ASP A 211 9.47 -13.83 15.28
CA ASP A 211 8.80 -13.90 16.58
C ASP A 211 7.40 -14.51 16.42
N ILE A 212 7.29 -15.79 16.70
CA ILE A 212 6.06 -16.59 16.59
C ILE A 212 4.95 -15.99 17.45
N ILE A 213 5.28 -15.50 18.66
CA ILE A 213 4.27 -14.93 19.59
C ILE A 213 3.68 -13.66 19.01
N LYS A 214 4.53 -12.77 18.47
CA LYS A 214 4.06 -11.56 17.78
C LYS A 214 3.19 -11.90 16.57
N MET A 215 3.58 -12.92 15.80
CA MET A 215 2.81 -13.35 14.63
C MET A 215 1.43 -13.89 15.04
N ILE A 216 1.34 -14.71 16.08
CA ILE A 216 0.07 -15.24 16.60
C ILE A 216 -0.81 -14.08 17.09
N ASN A 217 -0.28 -13.20 17.94
CA ASN A 217 -1.06 -12.07 18.49
C ASN A 217 -1.57 -11.16 17.38
N ARG A 218 -0.76 -10.88 16.36
CA ARG A 218 -1.14 -10.09 15.18
C ARG A 218 -2.29 -10.75 14.40
N ASN A 219 -2.20 -12.06 14.16
CA ASN A 219 -3.24 -12.80 13.44
C ASN A 219 -4.54 -12.89 14.25
N MET A 220 -4.46 -13.06 15.57
CA MET A 220 -5.65 -13.02 16.43
C MET A 220 -6.31 -11.64 16.39
N PHE A 221 -5.52 -10.58 16.51
CA PHE A 221 -6.06 -9.21 16.43
C PHE A 221 -6.64 -8.91 15.04
N LEU A 222 -6.03 -9.42 13.96
CA LEU A 222 -6.58 -9.31 12.60
C LEU A 222 -7.97 -9.96 12.52
N LEU A 223 -8.13 -11.16 13.06
CA LEU A 223 -9.41 -11.85 13.09
C LEU A 223 -10.46 -11.09 13.88
N ASP A 224 -10.12 -10.60 15.08
CA ASP A 224 -11.03 -9.78 15.90
C ASP A 224 -11.43 -8.48 15.16
N HIS A 225 -10.47 -7.82 14.52
CA HIS A 225 -10.72 -6.62 13.74
C HIS A 225 -11.67 -6.86 12.56
N LEU A 226 -11.49 -7.97 11.84
CA LEU A 226 -12.33 -8.35 10.70
C LEU A 226 -13.72 -8.82 11.15
N GLN A 227 -13.82 -9.51 12.29
CA GLN A 227 -15.10 -9.91 12.87
C GLN A 227 -15.97 -8.72 13.28
N ALA A 228 -15.37 -7.61 13.68
CA ALA A 228 -16.09 -6.38 13.97
C ALA A 228 -16.66 -5.69 12.70
N ASP A 229 -16.15 -6.01 11.52
CA ASP A 229 -16.66 -5.52 10.24
C ASP A 229 -17.85 -6.38 9.77
N GLN A 230 -19.06 -5.98 10.10
CA GLN A 230 -20.30 -6.72 9.76
C GLN A 230 -20.46 -6.92 8.25
N HIS A 231 -20.03 -5.96 7.44
CA HIS A 231 -20.12 -6.08 5.97
C HIS A 231 -19.17 -7.16 5.44
N PHE A 232 -17.95 -7.19 5.95
CA PHE A 232 -16.97 -8.22 5.61
C PHE A 232 -17.46 -9.61 6.05
N MET A 233 -18.03 -9.74 7.24
CA MET A 233 -18.56 -11.01 7.74
C MET A 233 -19.73 -11.53 6.90
N GLN A 234 -20.62 -10.66 6.43
CA GLN A 234 -21.68 -11.04 5.49
C GLN A 234 -21.13 -11.47 4.13
N TYR A 235 -20.09 -10.79 3.63
CA TYR A 235 -19.41 -11.16 2.40
C TYR A 235 -18.77 -12.55 2.48
N ILE A 236 -18.04 -12.84 3.54
CA ILE A 236 -17.45 -14.17 3.78
C ILE A 236 -18.53 -15.25 3.87
N GLY A 237 -19.63 -15.02 4.60
CA GLY A 237 -20.72 -15.98 4.71
C GLY A 237 -21.31 -16.39 3.35
N LYS A 238 -21.45 -15.43 2.43
CA LYS A 238 -21.89 -15.72 1.05
C LYS A 238 -20.88 -16.56 0.27
N GLN A 239 -19.58 -16.28 0.43
CA GLN A 239 -18.51 -17.03 -0.25
C GLN A 239 -18.47 -18.51 0.24
N PHE A 240 -18.62 -18.76 1.54
CA PHE A 240 -18.68 -20.11 2.08
C PHE A 240 -19.90 -20.89 1.58
N ASN A 241 -21.06 -20.25 1.48
CA ASN A 241 -22.27 -20.90 0.96
C ASN A 241 -22.15 -21.29 -0.52
N GLN A 242 -21.46 -20.48 -1.34
CA GLN A 242 -21.18 -20.81 -2.74
C GLN A 242 -20.29 -22.05 -2.87
N ILE A 243 -19.23 -22.15 -2.06
CA ILE A 243 -18.31 -23.30 -2.08
C ILE A 243 -19.03 -24.59 -1.66
N GLN A 244 -19.98 -24.54 -0.72
CA GLN A 244 -20.77 -25.71 -0.32
C GLN A 244 -21.78 -26.14 -1.39
N CYS A 245 -22.21 -25.25 -2.27
CA CYS A 245 -23.13 -25.59 -3.37
C CYS A 245 -22.42 -26.19 -4.61
N GLU A 246 -21.11 -26.00 -4.73
CA GLU A 246 -20.29 -26.50 -5.84
C GLU A 246 -19.64 -27.88 -5.53
N CYS A 247 -19.80 -28.39 -4.31
CA CYS A 247 -19.36 -29.72 -3.85
C CYS A 247 -20.53 -30.69 -3.76
#